data_35eddab502235f6d08f919f8bc8f635f
#
_entry.id   35eddab502235f6d08f919f8bc8f635f
#
_cell.length_a   1.000
_cell.length_b   1.000
_cell.length_c   1.000
_cell.angle_alpha   90.00
_cell.angle_beta   90.00
_cell.angle_gamma   90.00
#
_symmetry.space_group_name_H-M   'P 1'
#
loop_
_entity.id
_entity.type
_entity.pdbx_description
1 polymer ?
#
loop_
_entity_poly.entity_id
_entity_poly.type
_entity_poly.pdbx_seq_one_letter_code
_entity_poly.pdbx_strand_id
1 'polypeptide(L)'
;LKSFEKIAQELSGQVSFCVISFLDLYEKTKRNFPEAKEVGKSDQEFLTREFVRIGKQYGIPIRTCCENPDLEKCGADVTGCMTKEVLEQATGCRLQIPQKKKAVRDGCSCLLGSDIGMYNTCQHGCVYCYANYDKKTVAENIRFHDPASPFLIGGFREGDIIKEAKQESYFDAQLRLF
;
A
#
# COMPACT_ATOMS: atom_id res chain seq x y z
N LEU A 1 10.77 5.60 -16.27
CA LEU A 1 10.28 6.99 -16.15
C LEU A 1 9.15 7.28 -17.15
N LYS A 2 9.25 6.90 -18.42
CA LYS A 2 8.19 7.14 -19.43
C LYS A 2 6.81 6.57 -19.02
N SER A 3 6.78 5.37 -18.46
CA SER A 3 5.53 4.75 -17.99
C SER A 3 4.92 5.54 -16.83
N PHE A 4 5.75 6.02 -15.89
CA PHE A 4 5.31 6.85 -14.79
C PHE A 4 4.73 8.18 -15.27
N GLU A 5 5.41 8.84 -16.21
CA GLU A 5 4.95 10.11 -16.78
C GLU A 5 3.58 9.96 -17.46
N LYS A 6 3.38 8.88 -18.24
CA LYS A 6 2.07 8.57 -18.82
C LYS A 6 1.00 8.37 -17.75
N ILE A 7 1.27 7.61 -16.70
CA ILE A 7 0.34 7.39 -15.59
C ILE A 7 0.03 8.71 -14.87
N ALA A 8 1.05 9.54 -14.60
CA ALA A 8 0.87 10.83 -13.95
C ALA A 8 0.00 11.78 -14.79
N GLN A 9 0.19 11.77 -16.11
CA GLN A 9 -0.64 12.54 -17.04
C GLN A 9 -2.10 12.12 -16.98
N GLU A 10 -2.38 10.82 -17.05
CA GLU A 10 -3.74 10.26 -17.01
C GLU A 10 -4.45 10.50 -15.65
N LEU A 11 -3.69 10.51 -14.55
CA LEU A 11 -4.23 10.68 -13.21
C LEU A 11 -4.19 12.13 -12.69
N SER A 12 -3.75 13.08 -13.49
CA SER A 12 -3.69 14.49 -13.11
C SER A 12 -5.07 15.00 -12.69
N GLY A 13 -5.14 15.62 -11.51
CA GLY A 13 -6.39 16.11 -10.93
C GLY A 13 -7.33 15.05 -10.36
N GLN A 14 -6.99 13.77 -10.45
CA GLN A 14 -7.83 12.66 -9.97
C GLN A 14 -7.27 12.01 -8.70
N VAL A 15 -6.01 12.26 -8.36
CA VAL A 15 -5.36 11.69 -7.18
C VAL A 15 -4.70 12.79 -6.34
N SER A 16 -4.67 12.60 -5.02
CA SER A 16 -4.09 13.56 -4.09
C SER A 16 -2.56 13.46 -4.02
N PHE A 17 -2.00 12.28 -4.23
CA PHE A 17 -0.56 12.00 -4.23
C PHE A 17 -0.28 10.63 -4.84
N CYS A 18 0.98 10.35 -5.13
CA CYS A 18 1.46 9.04 -5.54
C CYS A 18 2.43 8.47 -4.50
N VAL A 19 2.24 7.21 -4.13
CA VAL A 19 3.19 6.49 -3.26
C VAL A 19 4.14 5.69 -4.13
N ILE A 20 5.43 5.84 -3.89
CA ILE A 20 6.48 5.02 -4.50
C ILE A 20 7.14 4.13 -3.45
N SER A 21 7.58 2.96 -3.88
CA SER A 21 8.40 2.04 -3.12
C SER A 21 9.35 1.34 -4.06
N PHE A 22 10.57 1.08 -3.62
CA PHE A 22 11.53 0.29 -4.37
C PHE A 22 11.32 -1.21 -4.09
N LEU A 23 11.77 -2.04 -5.01
CA LEU A 23 11.57 -3.48 -4.92
C LEU A 23 12.37 -4.08 -3.75
N ASP A 24 11.66 -4.65 -2.79
CA ASP A 24 12.25 -5.50 -1.74
C ASP A 24 12.50 -6.91 -2.28
N LEU A 25 13.69 -7.44 -2.07
CA LEU A 25 14.06 -8.79 -2.49
C LEU A 25 13.64 -9.83 -1.45
N TYR A 26 12.32 -10.09 -1.36
CA TYR A 26 11.82 -11.22 -0.59
C TYR A 26 12.33 -12.56 -1.15
N GLU A 27 12.40 -13.60 -0.34
CA GLU A 27 12.86 -14.93 -0.75
C GLU A 27 12.14 -15.47 -1.99
N LYS A 28 10.86 -15.16 -2.11
CA LYS A 28 10.05 -15.52 -3.27
C LYS A 28 10.41 -14.71 -4.51
N THR A 29 10.69 -13.42 -4.34
CA THR A 29 11.17 -12.56 -5.43
C THR A 29 12.49 -13.06 -5.96
N LYS A 30 13.45 -13.35 -5.09
CA LYS A 30 14.76 -13.91 -5.46
C LYS A 30 14.63 -15.22 -6.24
N ARG A 31 13.69 -16.09 -5.83
CA ARG A 31 13.46 -17.38 -6.50
C ARG A 31 12.81 -17.22 -7.88
N ASN A 32 11.82 -16.34 -8.01
CA ASN A 32 11.04 -16.18 -9.24
C ASN A 32 11.70 -15.21 -10.23
N PHE A 33 12.56 -14.34 -9.74
CA PHE A 33 13.27 -13.32 -10.53
C PHE A 33 14.72 -13.19 -10.04
N PRO A 34 15.58 -14.21 -10.34
CA PRO A 34 16.97 -14.25 -9.86
C PRO A 34 17.82 -13.07 -10.32
N GLU A 35 17.48 -12.46 -11.46
CA GLU A 35 18.19 -11.29 -12.00
C GLU A 35 17.84 -9.99 -11.28
N ALA A 36 16.78 -9.98 -10.45
CA ALA A 36 16.40 -8.80 -9.68
C ALA A 36 17.52 -8.41 -8.71
N LYS A 37 17.81 -7.13 -8.69
CA LYS A 37 18.78 -6.54 -7.76
C LYS A 37 18.09 -5.45 -6.96
N GLU A 38 18.56 -5.23 -5.76
CA GLU A 38 18.16 -4.06 -4.98
C GLU A 38 18.58 -2.79 -5.73
N VAL A 39 17.72 -1.80 -5.70
CA VAL A 39 18.02 -0.49 -6.29
C VAL A 39 19.03 0.21 -5.38
N GLY A 40 20.20 0.52 -5.90
CA GLY A 40 21.27 1.20 -5.15
C GLY A 40 20.85 2.62 -4.72
N LYS A 41 21.44 3.12 -3.64
CA LYS A 41 21.09 4.42 -3.05
C LYS A 41 21.13 5.57 -4.07
N SER A 42 22.15 5.63 -4.92
CA SER A 42 22.26 6.66 -5.98
C SER A 42 21.12 6.60 -7.00
N ASP A 43 20.71 5.37 -7.36
CA ASP A 43 19.62 5.17 -8.30
C ASP A 43 18.26 5.48 -7.65
N GLN A 44 18.08 5.14 -6.37
CA GLN A 44 16.90 5.55 -5.60
C GLN A 44 16.76 7.06 -5.55
N GLU A 45 17.85 7.77 -5.25
CA GLU A 45 17.86 9.24 -5.24
C GLU A 45 17.56 9.83 -6.63
N PHE A 46 18.20 9.31 -7.67
CA PHE A 46 17.96 9.75 -9.05
C PHE A 46 16.50 9.55 -9.46
N LEU A 47 15.98 8.33 -9.27
CA LEU A 47 14.60 7.99 -9.62
C LEU A 47 13.60 8.84 -8.82
N THR A 48 13.86 9.05 -7.53
CA THR A 48 12.97 9.86 -6.69
C THR A 48 12.92 11.31 -7.17
N ARG A 49 14.07 11.92 -7.53
CA ARG A 49 14.09 13.28 -8.10
C ARG A 49 13.29 13.35 -9.39
N GLU A 50 13.43 12.36 -10.26
CA GLU A 50 12.66 12.31 -11.50
C GLU A 50 11.16 12.09 -11.28
N PHE A 51 10.78 11.22 -10.34
CA PHE A 51 9.35 11.06 -9.96
C PHE A 51 8.79 12.35 -9.39
N VAL A 52 9.52 13.05 -8.52
CA VAL A 52 9.11 14.35 -7.96
C VAL A 52 9.00 15.40 -9.06
N ARG A 53 9.93 15.46 -10.00
CA ARG A 53 9.89 16.40 -11.14
C ARG A 53 8.63 16.16 -12.00
N ILE A 54 8.38 14.90 -12.35
CA ILE A 54 7.20 14.52 -13.15
C ILE A 54 5.93 14.79 -12.33
N GLY A 55 5.89 14.37 -11.06
CA GLY A 55 4.74 14.59 -10.19
C GLY A 55 4.36 16.07 -10.07
N LYS A 56 5.35 16.95 -9.92
CA LYS A 56 5.13 18.42 -9.90
C LYS A 56 4.50 18.92 -11.20
N GLN A 57 4.91 18.40 -12.35
CA GLN A 57 4.36 18.80 -13.65
C GLN A 57 2.86 18.49 -13.76
N TYR A 58 2.39 17.42 -13.12
CA TYR A 58 0.99 16.96 -13.17
C TYR A 58 0.22 17.21 -11.87
N GLY A 59 0.79 17.95 -10.92
CA GLY A 59 0.12 18.28 -9.66
C GLY A 59 0.00 17.10 -8.70
N ILE A 60 0.88 16.09 -8.80
CA ILE A 60 0.84 14.86 -7.99
C ILE A 60 2.07 14.83 -7.06
N PRO A 61 1.92 15.15 -5.76
CA PRO A 61 2.99 14.99 -4.78
C PRO A 61 3.46 13.54 -4.68
N ILE A 62 4.75 13.32 -4.47
CA ILE A 62 5.34 11.98 -4.32
C ILE A 62 5.60 11.71 -2.85
N ARG A 63 5.12 10.58 -2.38
CA ARG A 63 5.37 10.02 -1.05
C ARG A 63 6.13 8.71 -1.16
N THR A 64 6.85 8.35 -0.10
CA THR A 64 7.50 7.04 -0.02
C THR A 64 6.80 6.13 0.98
N CYS A 65 6.94 4.82 0.78
CA CYS A 65 6.43 3.82 1.69
C CYS A 65 7.60 3.02 2.29
N CYS A 66 7.99 3.35 3.54
CA CYS A 66 9.03 2.63 4.28
C CYS A 66 10.40 2.61 3.56
N GLU A 67 10.75 3.72 2.95
CA GLU A 67 12.01 3.93 2.22
C GLU A 67 13.01 4.74 3.04
N ASN A 68 14.23 4.89 2.51
CA ASN A 68 15.27 5.67 3.14
C ASN A 68 14.81 7.13 3.38
N PRO A 69 14.88 7.65 4.62
CA PRO A 69 14.52 9.03 4.95
C PRO A 69 15.32 10.09 4.17
N ASP A 70 16.52 9.77 3.70
CA ASP A 70 17.33 10.69 2.90
C ASP A 70 16.64 11.11 1.58
N LEU A 71 15.62 10.38 1.13
CA LEU A 71 14.84 10.72 -0.06
C LEU A 71 14.02 12.01 0.10
N GLU A 72 13.84 12.51 1.33
CA GLU A 72 13.31 13.85 1.59
C GLU A 72 14.12 14.93 0.89
N LYS A 73 15.45 14.79 0.83
CA LYS A 73 16.36 15.70 0.12
C LYS A 73 16.12 15.73 -1.40
N CYS A 74 15.44 14.70 -1.91
CA CYS A 74 15.02 14.61 -3.31
C CYS A 74 13.63 15.23 -3.55
N GLY A 75 12.97 15.72 -2.50
CA GLY A 75 11.66 16.37 -2.55
C GLY A 75 10.46 15.44 -2.38
N ALA A 76 10.67 14.18 -2.00
CA ALA A 76 9.59 13.26 -1.65
C ALA A 76 9.15 13.45 -0.19
N ASP A 77 7.87 13.22 0.09
CA ASP A 77 7.35 13.13 1.45
C ASP A 77 7.66 11.73 2.01
N VAL A 78 8.51 11.66 3.00
CA VAL A 78 8.96 10.40 3.63
C VAL A 78 8.17 10.05 4.90
N THR A 79 7.11 10.78 5.22
CA THR A 79 6.32 10.57 6.45
C THR A 79 5.48 9.29 6.44
N GLY A 80 5.31 8.67 5.28
CA GLY A 80 4.61 7.39 5.11
C GLY A 80 3.35 7.49 4.26
N CYS A 81 2.84 6.33 3.86
CA CYS A 81 1.75 6.23 2.89
C CYS A 81 0.34 6.27 3.52
N MET A 82 0.17 5.73 4.73
CA MET A 82 -1.12 5.63 5.44
C MET A 82 -1.00 6.19 6.85
N THR A 83 -0.56 7.45 6.94
CA THR A 83 -0.44 8.16 8.22
C THR A 83 -1.81 8.62 8.73
N LYS A 84 -1.86 9.10 9.97
CA LYS A 84 -3.07 9.68 10.55
C LYS A 84 -3.62 10.81 9.67
N GLU A 85 -2.75 11.71 9.24
CA GLU A 85 -3.10 12.87 8.42
C GLU A 85 -3.70 12.46 7.09
N VAL A 86 -3.12 11.45 6.43
CA VAL A 86 -3.64 10.88 5.17
C VAL A 86 -5.05 10.31 5.37
N LEU A 87 -5.25 9.54 6.44
CA LEU A 87 -6.55 8.94 6.73
C LEU A 87 -7.59 9.99 7.12
N GLU A 88 -7.21 10.99 7.92
CA GLU A 88 -8.10 12.10 8.28
C GLU A 88 -8.50 12.92 7.05
N GLN A 89 -7.56 13.18 6.15
CA GLN A 89 -7.85 13.87 4.88
C GLN A 89 -8.79 13.05 3.99
N ALA A 90 -8.54 11.75 3.86
CA ALA A 90 -9.34 10.88 3.00
C ALA A 90 -10.77 10.65 3.51
N THR A 91 -10.94 10.60 4.83
CA THR A 91 -12.24 10.34 5.47
C THR A 91 -13.02 11.60 5.83
N GLY A 92 -12.36 12.74 5.88
CA GLY A 92 -12.93 14.00 6.43
C GLY A 92 -13.18 13.93 7.93
N CYS A 93 -12.70 12.90 8.62
CA CYS A 93 -12.94 12.64 10.03
C CYS A 93 -11.66 12.76 10.83
N ARG A 94 -11.73 13.17 12.09
CA ARG A 94 -10.61 13.12 13.00
C ARG A 94 -10.46 11.73 13.60
N LEU A 95 -9.21 11.35 13.87
CA LEU A 95 -8.87 10.05 14.45
C LEU A 95 -8.20 10.24 15.82
N GLN A 96 -8.71 9.52 16.82
CA GLN A 96 -8.05 9.33 18.12
C GLN A 96 -7.30 8.01 18.12
N ILE A 97 -5.99 8.05 17.99
CA ILE A 97 -5.17 6.87 17.89
C ILE A 97 -4.50 6.57 19.23
N PRO A 98 -4.63 5.34 19.75
CA PRO A 98 -3.94 4.97 20.98
C PRO A 98 -2.42 5.14 20.87
N GLN A 99 -1.79 5.78 21.85
CA GLN A 99 -0.33 6.05 21.87
C GLN A 99 0.54 4.79 21.76
N LYS A 100 0.00 3.62 22.09
CA LYS A 100 0.72 2.33 22.11
C LYS A 100 0.63 1.55 20.81
N LYS A 101 0.08 2.12 19.72
CA LYS A 101 -0.01 1.40 18.47
C LYS A 101 1.39 1.24 17.88
N LYS A 102 1.85 -0.03 17.78
CA LYS A 102 3.14 -0.36 17.17
C LYS A 102 3.06 -0.19 15.65
N ALA A 103 4.16 0.24 15.05
CA ALA A 103 4.33 0.20 13.61
C ALA A 103 4.13 -1.23 13.07
N VAL A 104 3.65 -1.35 11.84
CA VAL A 104 3.44 -2.66 11.18
C VAL A 104 4.78 -3.35 10.90
N ARG A 105 5.80 -2.56 10.59
CA ARG A 105 7.19 -3.00 10.39
C ARG A 105 8.15 -1.88 10.76
N ASP A 106 9.42 -2.20 10.93
CA ASP A 106 10.45 -1.22 11.24
C ASP A 106 10.49 -0.10 10.18
N GLY A 107 10.61 1.14 10.63
CA GLY A 107 10.58 2.33 9.77
C GLY A 107 9.22 2.71 9.21
N CYS A 108 8.15 1.98 9.53
CA CYS A 108 6.79 2.27 9.05
C CYS A 108 6.02 3.16 10.03
N SER A 109 5.49 4.28 9.53
CA SER A 109 4.61 5.20 10.27
C SER A 109 3.11 4.99 9.98
N CYS A 110 2.77 3.96 9.22
CA CYS A 110 1.39 3.70 8.80
C CYS A 110 0.49 3.28 9.97
N LEU A 111 -0.75 3.76 9.94
CA LEU A 111 -1.82 3.40 10.87
C LEU A 111 -2.66 2.23 10.32
N LEU A 112 -2.03 1.21 9.80
CA LEU A 112 -2.76 0.06 9.30
C LEU A 112 -3.47 -0.66 10.45
N GLY A 113 -4.74 -0.95 10.26
CA GLY A 113 -5.56 -1.76 11.14
C GLY A 113 -5.45 -3.25 10.78
N SER A 114 -6.59 -3.88 10.54
CA SER A 114 -6.65 -5.24 10.01
C SER A 114 -6.52 -5.20 8.49
N ASP A 115 -5.65 -6.03 7.94
CA ASP A 115 -5.58 -6.28 6.51
C ASP A 115 -6.73 -7.18 6.10
N ILE A 116 -7.53 -6.75 5.12
CA ILE A 116 -8.59 -7.55 4.51
C ILE A 116 -8.13 -8.29 3.26
N GLY A 117 -6.84 -8.20 2.94
CA GLY A 117 -6.24 -8.88 1.80
C GLY A 117 -6.14 -10.40 1.99
N MET A 118 -6.09 -11.12 0.88
CA MET A 118 -5.84 -12.55 0.85
C MET A 118 -4.77 -12.90 -0.17
N TYR A 119 -3.85 -13.78 0.20
CA TYR A 119 -2.85 -14.31 -0.73
C TYR A 119 -3.50 -15.17 -1.82
N ASN A 120 -2.84 -15.27 -2.97
CA ASN A 120 -3.29 -16.06 -4.13
C ASN A 120 -4.63 -15.62 -4.72
N THR A 121 -4.87 -14.31 -4.84
CA THR A 121 -6.12 -13.75 -5.38
C THR A 121 -5.92 -12.84 -6.59
N CYS A 122 -4.68 -12.61 -7.04
CA CYS A 122 -4.36 -11.71 -8.15
C CYS A 122 -3.90 -12.48 -9.39
N GLN A 123 -4.53 -12.22 -10.55
CA GLN A 123 -4.22 -12.89 -11.82
C GLN A 123 -3.04 -12.30 -12.60
N HIS A 124 -2.48 -11.15 -12.21
CA HIS A 124 -1.46 -10.45 -13.01
C HIS A 124 -0.16 -11.22 -13.20
N GLY A 125 0.20 -12.15 -12.30
CA GLY A 125 1.35 -13.01 -12.45
C GLY A 125 2.71 -12.30 -12.46
N CYS A 126 2.83 -11.16 -11.77
CA CYS A 126 4.07 -10.40 -11.68
C CYS A 126 5.20 -11.28 -11.13
N VAL A 127 6.35 -11.28 -11.80
CA VAL A 127 7.50 -12.12 -11.41
C VAL A 127 8.05 -11.77 -10.03
N TYR A 128 7.92 -10.52 -9.60
CA TYR A 128 8.32 -10.03 -8.27
C TYR A 128 7.22 -10.10 -7.22
N CYS A 129 6.09 -10.76 -7.50
CA CYS A 129 4.97 -10.82 -6.58
C CYS A 129 5.29 -11.66 -5.34
N TYR A 130 5.15 -11.09 -4.15
CA TYR A 130 5.29 -11.82 -2.87
C TYR A 130 3.97 -12.46 -2.41
N ALA A 131 2.83 -12.03 -2.93
CA ALA A 131 1.51 -12.41 -2.43
C ALA A 131 0.94 -13.67 -3.11
N ASN A 132 1.38 -14.01 -4.31
CA ASN A 132 0.91 -15.22 -5.00
C ASN A 132 1.94 -16.35 -4.90
N TYR A 133 1.52 -17.53 -4.45
CA TYR A 133 2.41 -18.69 -4.31
C TYR A 133 2.47 -19.53 -5.57
N ASP A 134 1.34 -19.74 -6.23
CA ASP A 134 1.27 -20.47 -7.49
C ASP A 134 0.03 -20.10 -8.30
N LYS A 135 0.12 -20.30 -9.61
CA LYS A 135 -0.95 -19.94 -10.55
C LYS A 135 -2.19 -20.82 -10.43
N LYS A 136 -2.04 -22.09 -10.00
CA LYS A 136 -3.16 -23.02 -9.86
C LYS A 136 -4.07 -22.58 -8.71
N THR A 137 -3.49 -22.33 -7.54
CA THR A 137 -4.24 -21.81 -6.38
C THR A 137 -4.91 -20.48 -6.69
N VAL A 138 -4.25 -19.59 -7.44
CA VAL A 138 -4.89 -18.34 -7.89
C VAL A 138 -6.11 -18.62 -8.75
N ALA A 139 -5.99 -19.51 -9.74
CA ALA A 139 -7.10 -19.85 -10.63
C ALA A 139 -8.27 -20.53 -9.89
N GLU A 140 -7.97 -21.36 -8.89
CA GLU A 140 -8.96 -21.98 -8.04
C GLU A 140 -9.69 -20.94 -7.16
N ASN A 141 -8.95 -20.07 -6.48
CA ASN A 141 -9.53 -19.05 -5.61
C ASN A 141 -10.46 -18.11 -6.38
N ILE A 142 -10.08 -17.70 -7.58
CA ILE A 142 -10.90 -16.80 -8.40
C ILE A 142 -12.24 -17.43 -8.79
N ARG A 143 -12.28 -18.74 -9.00
CA ARG A 143 -13.56 -19.45 -9.28
C ARG A 143 -14.55 -19.39 -8.11
N PHE A 144 -14.04 -19.22 -6.89
CA PHE A 144 -14.84 -19.11 -5.67
C PHE A 144 -15.08 -17.67 -5.22
N HIS A 145 -14.65 -16.68 -6.02
CA HIS A 145 -14.92 -15.28 -5.75
C HIS A 145 -16.33 -14.92 -6.22
N ASP A 146 -17.12 -14.38 -5.31
CA ASP A 146 -18.45 -13.81 -5.59
C ASP A 146 -18.45 -12.36 -5.14
N PRO A 147 -18.61 -11.39 -6.07
CA PRO A 147 -18.64 -9.96 -5.72
C PRO A 147 -19.77 -9.56 -4.76
N ALA A 148 -20.85 -10.35 -4.68
CA ALA A 148 -21.97 -10.13 -3.76
C ALA A 148 -21.74 -10.76 -2.37
N SER A 149 -20.72 -11.59 -2.23
CA SER A 149 -20.37 -12.25 -0.96
C SER A 149 -19.60 -11.31 -0.04
N PRO A 150 -19.83 -11.37 1.30
CA PRO A 150 -18.96 -10.69 2.27
C PRO A 150 -17.57 -11.34 2.40
N PHE A 151 -17.35 -12.49 1.77
CA PHE A 151 -16.05 -13.18 1.77
C PHE A 151 -15.25 -12.81 0.54
N LEU A 152 -13.94 -12.64 0.70
CA LEU A 152 -13.02 -12.46 -0.44
C LEU A 152 -13.03 -13.69 -1.35
N ILE A 153 -13.04 -14.89 -0.76
CA ILE A 153 -13.06 -16.17 -1.49
C ILE A 153 -13.92 -17.15 -0.71
N GLY A 154 -14.80 -17.85 -1.41
CA GLY A 154 -15.61 -18.93 -0.85
C GLY A 154 -16.70 -18.43 0.10
N GLY A 155 -16.97 -19.22 1.14
CA GLY A 155 -18.00 -18.96 2.15
C GLY A 155 -17.76 -19.79 3.41
N PHE A 156 -18.74 -19.84 4.30
CA PHE A 156 -18.70 -20.67 5.50
C PHE A 156 -18.61 -22.15 5.17
N ARG A 157 -17.84 -22.88 5.97
CA ARG A 157 -17.74 -24.34 5.92
C ARG A 157 -18.26 -24.92 7.23
N GLU A 158 -18.73 -26.14 7.18
CA GLU A 158 -19.10 -26.89 8.39
C GLU A 158 -17.88 -27.00 9.33
N GLY A 159 -18.04 -26.59 10.58
CA GLY A 159 -16.97 -26.56 11.57
C GLY A 159 -16.21 -25.22 11.68
N ASP A 160 -16.50 -24.22 10.85
CA ASP A 160 -15.89 -22.89 10.99
C ASP A 160 -16.33 -22.25 12.32
N ILE A 161 -15.35 -21.70 13.03
CA ILE A 161 -15.60 -20.95 14.27
C ILE A 161 -15.77 -19.46 13.92
N ILE A 162 -17.01 -19.02 14.01
CA ILE A 162 -17.35 -17.61 13.80
C ILE A 162 -17.09 -16.85 15.11
N LYS A 163 -16.25 -15.83 15.05
CA LYS A 163 -15.98 -14.93 16.18
C LYS A 163 -16.38 -13.51 15.80
N GLU A 164 -17.09 -12.86 16.71
CA GLU A 164 -17.34 -11.43 16.57
C GLU A 164 -16.03 -10.65 16.69
N ALA A 165 -15.77 -9.79 15.71
CA ALA A 165 -14.56 -8.97 15.71
C ALA A 165 -14.69 -7.85 16.76
N LYS A 166 -13.78 -7.82 17.73
CA LYS A 166 -13.66 -6.70 18.67
C LYS A 166 -12.89 -5.58 17.98
N GLN A 167 -13.60 -4.79 17.20
CA GLN A 167 -13.01 -3.60 16.55
C GLN A 167 -13.45 -2.35 17.29
N GLU A 168 -12.48 -1.53 17.66
CA GLU A 168 -12.72 -0.20 18.22
C GLU A 168 -12.62 0.82 17.10
N SER A 169 -13.59 1.73 17.06
CA SER A 169 -13.54 2.87 16.14
C SER A 169 -12.50 3.87 16.65
N TYR A 170 -11.65 4.34 15.77
CA TYR A 170 -10.73 5.44 16.05
C TYR A 170 -11.30 6.81 15.68
N PHE A 171 -12.53 6.89 15.23
CA PHE A 171 -13.14 8.18 14.95
C PHE A 171 -13.31 8.99 16.23
N ASP A 172 -12.85 10.24 16.19
CA ASP A 172 -13.13 11.22 17.24
C ASP A 172 -14.57 11.67 17.11
N ALA A 173 -15.41 11.19 18.03
CA ALA A 173 -16.83 11.56 18.10
C ALA A 173 -17.05 12.96 18.70
N GLN A 174 -15.99 13.68 19.09
CA GLN A 174 -16.12 15.01 19.68
C GLN A 174 -16.61 16.00 18.62
N LEU A 175 -17.87 16.40 18.75
CA LEU A 175 -18.42 17.49 17.97
C LEU A 175 -17.68 18.78 18.33
N ARG A 176 -17.16 19.49 17.34
CA ARG A 176 -16.68 20.86 17.53
C ARG A 176 -17.87 21.80 17.54
N LEU A 177 -17.98 22.59 18.61
CA LEU A 177 -18.96 23.65 18.70
C LEU A 177 -18.52 24.92 17.95
N PHE A 178 -17.30 24.91 17.34
CA PHE A 178 -16.72 26.04 16.62
C PHE A 178 -15.86 25.58 15.44
#